data_9cc8aac2881f59a471e2dcbff03011bb
#
_entry.id   9cc8aac2881f59a471e2dcbff03011bb
#
_cell.length_a   1.000
_cell.length_b   1.000
_cell.length_c   1.000
_cell.angle_alpha   90.00
_cell.angle_beta   90.00
_cell.angle_gamma   90.00
#
_symmetry.space_group_name_H-M   'P 1'
#
loop_
_entity.id
_entity.type
_entity.pdbx_description
1 polymer ?
#
loop_
_entity_poly.entity_id
_entity_poly.type
_entity_poly.pdbx_seq_one_letter_code
_entity_poly.pdbx_strand_id
1 'polypeptide(L)'
;MVDILRRFIPPYKGYMALNVLFNVLSTILSLFSFAAIIPMLRILFGLTQADESQVMYRLLNEQIAAYGSGTVLLWLGIFLVVMTGLKCGTAWLANYFMVPIRTGVLRDLRQQLYDKILSLPMGYFTQARRGDIISRMTNDVNEVEASIMSAMDVVCKNPIMIVVYLVTLLVISWQMTLFVLLLMPIAVFCIGRIGRSLKRASKQGQEQNAEILSSVDETLLGLRVVMGFNAQSKLRTRFIALINATRATFNRINRRYYLAHPLSEFLGTVLIAVILWFGGLLILSDHATIDAAMFIYYLVIFYSIINPAKDLSKAMYSIRKGTASLERIDAILQAPSHIEEPEYAQPIRFERQIAFDHVSFAYQDKEVLHDICLTIPKGKTVALVGQSGSGKTTLTDMLPRFYDPQQGRVMLDDTDIRCFTTHDLRDLMGIVCQEPVLFNDTVYHNITFGVDTTQPAPNGMSWQEAAEQAARIANAHDFIREMPEGYETVIGDRGSRLSGGQRQRLSIARAILKNPPVLILDEATSALDSESEKLVQEALERLMKDRTTLVVAHRLSTIKHADMICVVHEGQIVERGTHDDLYALGGYYTKLVDMQQ
;
A
#
# COMPACT_ATOMS: atom_id res chain seq x y z
N MET A 1 13.22 -15.54 4.67
CA MET A 1 12.42 -15.62 5.92
C MET A 1 13.10 -14.90 7.08
N VAL A 2 14.31 -15.31 7.46
CA VAL A 2 15.07 -14.64 8.54
C VAL A 2 15.32 -13.17 8.24
N ASP A 3 15.57 -12.81 6.99
CA ASP A 3 15.82 -11.43 6.55
C ASP A 3 14.60 -10.52 6.73
N ILE A 4 13.38 -11.03 6.47
CA ILE A 4 12.13 -10.31 6.73
C ILE A 4 11.99 -10.00 8.23
N LEU A 5 12.20 -10.99 9.09
CA LEU A 5 12.14 -10.79 10.54
C LEU A 5 13.23 -9.84 11.03
N ARG A 6 14.47 -9.96 10.53
CA ARG A 6 15.57 -9.04 10.87
C ARG A 6 15.27 -7.58 10.48
N ARG A 7 14.55 -7.36 9.40
CA ARG A 7 14.22 -6.01 8.94
C ARG A 7 13.12 -5.35 9.77
N PHE A 8 12.06 -6.08 10.13
CA PHE A 8 10.85 -5.49 10.71
C PHE A 8 10.66 -5.71 12.22
N ILE A 9 11.29 -6.72 12.81
CA ILE A 9 11.11 -7.06 14.23
C ILE A 9 11.95 -6.23 15.22
N PRO A 10 13.14 -5.68 14.89
CA PRO A 10 14.00 -5.00 15.86
C PRO A 10 13.30 -3.94 16.72
N PRO A 11 12.40 -3.09 16.19
CA PRO A 11 11.67 -2.12 17.01
C PRO A 11 10.72 -2.78 18.02
N TYR A 12 10.30 -4.03 17.78
CA TYR A 12 9.27 -4.77 18.54
C TYR A 12 9.82 -5.95 19.33
N LYS A 13 11.16 -6.05 19.53
CA LYS A 13 11.82 -7.20 20.18
C LYS A 13 11.27 -7.55 21.56
N GLY A 14 10.84 -6.54 22.35
CA GLY A 14 10.24 -6.75 23.65
C GLY A 14 8.90 -7.51 23.57
N TYR A 15 8.02 -7.11 22.67
CA TYR A 15 6.75 -7.79 22.41
C TYR A 15 6.95 -9.20 21.84
N MET A 16 7.98 -9.38 21.00
CA MET A 16 8.35 -10.70 20.46
C MET A 16 8.80 -11.63 21.60
N ALA A 17 9.65 -11.17 22.52
CA ALA A 17 10.10 -11.98 23.66
C ALA A 17 8.94 -12.42 24.55
N LEU A 18 7.98 -11.52 24.84
CA LEU A 18 6.77 -11.85 25.59
C LEU A 18 5.89 -12.85 24.83
N ASN A 19 5.70 -12.68 23.52
CA ASN A 19 4.96 -13.64 22.70
C ASN A 19 5.58 -15.04 22.77
N VAL A 20 6.89 -15.16 22.62
CA VAL A 20 7.61 -16.44 22.72
C VAL A 20 7.45 -17.04 24.12
N LEU A 21 7.63 -16.25 25.18
CA LEU A 21 7.49 -16.69 26.57
C LEU A 21 6.09 -17.28 26.82
N PHE A 22 5.03 -16.57 26.43
CA PHE A 22 3.67 -17.04 26.63
C PHE A 22 3.30 -18.23 25.74
N ASN A 23 3.87 -18.36 24.55
CA ASN A 23 3.71 -19.55 23.70
C ASN A 23 4.37 -20.79 24.34
N VAL A 24 5.58 -20.63 24.91
CA VAL A 24 6.26 -21.70 25.67
C VAL A 24 5.41 -22.12 26.87
N LEU A 25 4.97 -21.15 27.67
CA LEU A 25 4.16 -21.41 28.86
C LEU A 25 2.83 -22.10 28.48
N SER A 26 2.14 -21.64 27.44
CA SER A 26 0.92 -22.24 26.93
C SER A 26 1.14 -23.70 26.49
N THR A 27 2.28 -23.98 25.83
CA THR A 27 2.63 -25.33 25.39
C THR A 27 2.89 -26.26 26.58
N ILE A 28 3.62 -25.79 27.60
CA ILE A 28 3.86 -26.55 28.83
C ILE A 28 2.54 -26.84 29.55
N LEU A 29 1.70 -25.82 29.75
CA LEU A 29 0.39 -25.99 30.40
C LEU A 29 -0.52 -26.96 29.62
N SER A 30 -0.37 -27.04 28.30
CA SER A 30 -1.13 -28.01 27.50
C SER A 30 -0.74 -29.46 27.80
N LEU A 31 0.55 -29.72 28.07
CA LEU A 31 1.00 -31.06 28.48
C LEU A 31 0.42 -31.44 29.84
N PHE A 32 0.43 -30.53 30.81
CA PHE A 32 -0.18 -30.80 32.13
C PHE A 32 -1.68 -31.02 32.03
N SER A 33 -2.37 -30.23 31.21
CA SER A 33 -3.80 -30.43 30.94
C SER A 33 -4.09 -31.80 30.32
N PHE A 34 -3.27 -32.26 29.37
CA PHE A 34 -3.41 -33.59 28.79
C PHE A 34 -3.00 -34.70 29.76
N ALA A 35 -1.95 -34.50 30.58
CA ALA A 35 -1.49 -35.45 31.57
C ALA A 35 -2.53 -35.77 32.65
N ALA A 36 -3.41 -34.79 32.98
CA ALA A 36 -4.52 -35.02 33.91
C ALA A 36 -5.52 -36.12 33.43
N ILE A 37 -5.54 -36.43 32.13
CA ILE A 37 -6.38 -37.49 31.58
C ILE A 37 -5.92 -38.86 32.06
N ILE A 38 -4.61 -39.08 32.27
CA ILE A 38 -4.05 -40.37 32.69
C ILE A 38 -4.67 -40.87 34.01
N PRO A 39 -4.58 -40.13 35.15
CA PRO A 39 -5.17 -40.55 36.39
C PRO A 39 -6.68 -40.67 36.32
N MET A 40 -7.37 -39.83 35.54
CA MET A 40 -8.82 -39.95 35.34
C MET A 40 -9.21 -41.28 34.66
N LEU A 41 -8.50 -41.66 33.61
CA LEU A 41 -8.74 -42.92 32.90
C LEU A 41 -8.43 -44.14 33.76
N ARG A 42 -7.36 -44.09 34.56
CA ARG A 42 -7.03 -45.15 35.47
C ARG A 42 -8.10 -45.39 36.54
N ILE A 43 -8.67 -44.34 37.11
CA ILE A 43 -9.79 -44.43 38.04
C ILE A 43 -11.01 -45.08 37.35
N LEU A 44 -11.35 -44.60 36.16
CA LEU A 44 -12.52 -45.04 35.40
C LEU A 44 -12.42 -46.52 34.95
N PHE A 45 -11.20 -46.96 34.58
CA PHE A 45 -10.98 -48.34 34.14
C PHE A 45 -10.58 -49.31 35.27
N GLY A 46 -10.55 -48.84 36.53
CA GLY A 46 -10.15 -49.66 37.67
C GLY A 46 -8.70 -50.17 37.64
N LEU A 47 -7.81 -49.48 36.94
CA LEU A 47 -6.40 -49.84 36.75
C LEU A 47 -5.54 -49.32 37.94
N THR A 48 -6.12 -49.19 39.12
CA THR A 48 -5.48 -48.60 40.31
C THR A 48 -4.52 -49.56 41.02
N GLN A 49 -4.51 -50.87 40.67
CA GLN A 49 -3.70 -51.90 41.34
C GLN A 49 -2.32 -52.17 40.69
N ALA A 50 -1.98 -51.58 39.58
CA ALA A 50 -0.76 -51.81 38.86
C ALA A 50 0.30 -50.74 39.18
N ASP A 51 1.44 -51.13 39.72
CA ASP A 51 2.69 -50.38 39.87
C ASP A 51 2.76 -49.36 41.02
N GLU A 52 2.96 -49.84 42.26
CA GLU A 52 3.34 -49.03 43.43
C GLU A 52 4.75 -48.38 43.32
N SER A 53 5.49 -48.67 42.25
CA SER A 53 6.86 -48.18 42.07
C SER A 53 6.97 -46.68 41.70
N GLN A 54 5.90 -46.08 41.17
CA GLN A 54 5.89 -44.65 40.79
C GLN A 54 5.19 -43.79 41.87
N VAL A 55 5.91 -42.80 42.39
CA VAL A 55 5.45 -41.85 43.44
C VAL A 55 4.08 -41.25 43.15
N MET A 56 3.83 -40.90 41.90
CA MET A 56 2.55 -40.30 41.47
C MET A 56 1.36 -41.25 41.63
N TYR A 57 1.52 -42.53 41.36
CA TYR A 57 0.44 -43.51 41.52
C TYR A 57 0.17 -43.89 42.96
N ARG A 58 1.22 -43.92 43.78
CA ARG A 58 1.09 -44.09 45.23
C ARG A 58 0.29 -42.97 45.87
N LEU A 59 0.59 -41.70 45.52
CA LEU A 59 -0.18 -40.53 45.98
C LEU A 59 -1.63 -40.59 45.50
N LEU A 60 -1.88 -41.00 44.25
CA LEU A 60 -3.23 -41.15 43.73
C LEU A 60 -4.03 -42.20 44.50
N ASN A 61 -3.45 -43.37 44.76
CA ASN A 61 -4.09 -44.45 45.50
C ASN A 61 -4.36 -44.04 46.97
N GLU A 62 -3.42 -43.36 47.65
CA GLU A 62 -3.60 -42.81 48.98
C GLU A 62 -4.80 -41.81 49.04
N GLN A 63 -4.93 -40.95 48.04
CA GLN A 63 -6.04 -39.99 47.97
C GLN A 63 -7.37 -40.71 47.66
N ILE A 64 -7.39 -41.73 46.83
CA ILE A 64 -8.60 -42.53 46.55
C ILE A 64 -9.04 -43.27 47.82
N ALA A 65 -8.11 -43.83 48.58
CA ALA A 65 -8.40 -44.53 49.84
C ALA A 65 -8.94 -43.57 50.93
N ALA A 66 -8.44 -42.33 50.98
CA ALA A 66 -8.84 -41.33 51.96
C ALA A 66 -10.19 -40.68 51.67
N TYR A 67 -10.47 -40.34 50.39
CA TYR A 67 -11.61 -39.47 50.01
C TYR A 67 -12.59 -40.13 49.06
N GLY A 68 -12.31 -41.33 48.59
CA GLY A 68 -13.12 -42.06 47.59
C GLY A 68 -12.87 -41.63 46.15
N SER A 69 -13.07 -42.55 45.23
CA SER A 69 -12.80 -42.38 43.77
C SER A 69 -13.57 -41.25 43.14
N GLY A 70 -14.82 -41.03 43.54
CA GLY A 70 -15.70 -39.95 43.01
C GLY A 70 -15.19 -38.54 43.34
N THR A 71 -14.70 -38.34 44.59
CA THR A 71 -14.20 -37.05 45.05
C THR A 71 -12.85 -36.73 44.40
N VAL A 72 -11.98 -37.72 44.23
CA VAL A 72 -10.69 -37.56 43.53
C VAL A 72 -10.91 -37.25 42.06
N LEU A 73 -11.88 -37.90 41.41
CA LEU A 73 -12.24 -37.61 40.05
C LEU A 73 -12.76 -36.17 39.86
N LEU A 74 -13.54 -35.67 40.83
CA LEU A 74 -13.99 -34.28 40.83
C LEU A 74 -12.81 -33.30 40.92
N TRP A 75 -11.84 -33.55 41.81
CA TRP A 75 -10.66 -32.70 41.96
C TRP A 75 -9.77 -32.70 40.69
N LEU A 76 -9.60 -33.86 40.07
CA LEU A 76 -8.89 -33.97 38.79
C LEU A 76 -9.65 -33.23 37.67
N GLY A 77 -10.99 -33.27 37.68
CA GLY A 77 -11.82 -32.48 36.75
C GLY A 77 -11.64 -30.96 36.97
N ILE A 78 -11.64 -30.50 38.20
CA ILE A 78 -11.38 -29.08 38.54
C ILE A 78 -9.95 -28.71 38.11
N PHE A 79 -8.96 -29.54 38.40
CA PHE A 79 -7.56 -29.33 37.98
C PHE A 79 -7.46 -29.21 36.42
N LEU A 80 -8.12 -30.09 35.68
CA LEU A 80 -8.19 -30.03 34.21
C LEU A 80 -8.77 -28.71 33.72
N VAL A 81 -9.88 -28.25 34.33
CA VAL A 81 -10.51 -26.98 33.96
C VAL A 81 -9.59 -25.79 34.25
N VAL A 82 -8.97 -25.76 35.44
CA VAL A 82 -8.02 -24.70 35.82
C VAL A 82 -6.81 -24.67 34.87
N MET A 83 -6.19 -25.82 34.60
CA MET A 83 -5.04 -25.91 33.70
C MET A 83 -5.39 -25.52 32.26
N THR A 84 -6.57 -25.92 31.79
CA THR A 84 -7.06 -25.51 30.47
C THR A 84 -7.34 -24.01 30.44
N GLY A 85 -7.90 -23.45 31.50
CA GLY A 85 -8.13 -22.01 31.64
C GLY A 85 -6.81 -21.21 31.59
N LEU A 86 -5.79 -21.65 32.33
CA LEU A 86 -4.45 -21.04 32.32
C LEU A 86 -3.78 -21.17 30.95
N LYS A 87 -3.88 -22.34 30.30
CA LYS A 87 -3.42 -22.54 28.92
C LYS A 87 -4.07 -21.57 27.95
N CYS A 88 -5.40 -21.42 27.99
CA CYS A 88 -6.13 -20.50 27.13
C CYS A 88 -5.78 -19.05 27.42
N GLY A 89 -5.64 -18.68 28.68
CA GLY A 89 -5.21 -17.34 29.11
C GLY A 89 -3.81 -16.98 28.62
N THR A 90 -2.85 -17.90 28.76
CA THR A 90 -1.48 -17.68 28.25
C THR A 90 -1.43 -17.66 26.71
N ALA A 91 -2.21 -18.48 26.02
CA ALA A 91 -2.33 -18.42 24.57
C ALA A 91 -2.95 -17.09 24.10
N TRP A 92 -3.95 -16.58 24.82
CA TRP A 92 -4.53 -15.27 24.56
C TRP A 92 -3.50 -14.15 24.79
N LEU A 93 -2.73 -14.18 25.89
CA LEU A 93 -1.66 -13.21 26.13
C LEU A 93 -0.58 -13.24 25.04
N ALA A 94 -0.18 -14.43 24.57
CA ALA A 94 0.74 -14.55 23.44
C ALA A 94 0.21 -13.82 22.21
N ASN A 95 -1.07 -14.02 21.84
CA ASN A 95 -1.70 -13.31 20.74
C ASN A 95 -1.86 -11.81 21.00
N TYR A 96 -2.16 -11.41 22.24
CA TYR A 96 -2.26 -10.00 22.65
C TYR A 96 -0.95 -9.25 22.39
N PHE A 97 0.19 -9.82 22.76
CA PHE A 97 1.51 -9.22 22.47
C PHE A 97 1.93 -9.30 21.00
N MET A 98 1.26 -10.11 20.18
CA MET A 98 1.45 -10.13 18.74
C MET A 98 0.81 -8.91 18.04
N VAL A 99 -0.30 -8.36 18.58
CA VAL A 99 -1.05 -7.25 17.96
C VAL A 99 -0.19 -5.99 17.74
N PRO A 100 0.59 -5.49 18.73
CA PRO A 100 1.45 -4.32 18.52
C PRO A 100 2.52 -4.52 17.44
N ILE A 101 3.04 -5.74 17.27
CA ILE A 101 3.98 -6.07 16.20
C ILE A 101 3.27 -5.95 14.86
N ARG A 102 2.10 -6.55 14.74
CA ARG A 102 1.28 -6.57 13.53
C ARG A 102 0.93 -5.16 13.05
N THR A 103 0.32 -4.37 13.92
CA THR A 103 -0.13 -3.01 13.58
C THR A 103 1.03 -2.04 13.41
N GLY A 104 2.10 -2.22 14.17
CA GLY A 104 3.30 -1.39 14.09
C GLY A 104 4.03 -1.58 12.75
N VAL A 105 4.27 -2.81 12.33
CA VAL A 105 4.90 -3.08 11.02
C VAL A 105 4.06 -2.52 9.87
N LEU A 106 2.73 -2.65 9.95
CA LEU A 106 1.81 -2.10 8.95
C LEU A 106 1.93 -0.57 8.86
N ARG A 107 1.97 0.11 10.01
CA ARG A 107 2.17 1.56 10.10
C ARG A 107 3.51 1.96 9.49
N ASP A 108 4.60 1.32 9.92
CA ASP A 108 5.95 1.69 9.52
C ASP A 108 6.18 1.51 8.01
N LEU A 109 5.67 0.42 7.42
CA LEU A 109 5.74 0.20 5.97
C LEU A 109 4.95 1.26 5.20
N ARG A 110 3.73 1.58 5.64
CA ARG A 110 2.91 2.60 4.97
C ARG A 110 3.54 3.97 5.07
N GLN A 111 4.13 4.32 6.22
CA GLN A 111 4.83 5.57 6.39
C GLN A 111 6.05 5.65 5.47
N GLN A 112 6.92 4.62 5.45
CA GLN A 112 8.10 4.59 4.57
C GLN A 112 7.71 4.72 3.09
N LEU A 113 6.64 4.03 2.65
CA LEU A 113 6.15 4.13 1.28
C LEU A 113 5.63 5.53 0.98
N TYR A 114 4.86 6.14 1.90
CA TYR A 114 4.30 7.47 1.71
C TYR A 114 5.40 8.53 1.64
N ASP A 115 6.37 8.49 2.56
CA ASP A 115 7.53 9.39 2.57
C ASP A 115 8.33 9.26 1.27
N LYS A 116 8.53 8.02 0.79
CA LYS A 116 9.21 7.78 -0.48
C LYS A 116 8.43 8.31 -1.67
N ILE A 117 7.10 8.10 -1.71
CA ILE A 117 6.23 8.63 -2.77
C ILE A 117 6.35 10.16 -2.87
N LEU A 118 6.38 10.86 -1.74
CA LEU A 118 6.54 12.31 -1.72
C LEU A 118 7.93 12.78 -2.21
N SER A 119 8.95 11.92 -2.15
CA SER A 119 10.31 12.23 -2.61
C SER A 119 10.60 11.82 -4.07
N LEU A 120 9.70 11.08 -4.71
CA LEU A 120 9.89 10.61 -6.09
C LEU A 120 9.61 11.72 -7.12
N PRO A 121 10.37 11.79 -8.23
CA PRO A 121 10.16 12.78 -9.28
C PRO A 121 8.84 12.55 -10.02
N MET A 122 8.27 13.62 -10.56
CA MET A 122 6.99 13.58 -11.29
C MET A 122 6.96 12.55 -12.42
N GLY A 123 8.08 12.33 -13.12
CA GLY A 123 8.22 11.32 -14.19
C GLY A 123 8.00 9.87 -13.75
N TYR A 124 8.04 9.60 -12.45
CA TYR A 124 7.73 8.29 -11.90
C TYR A 124 6.22 7.98 -11.95
N PHE A 125 5.36 9.02 -11.88
CA PHE A 125 3.92 8.89 -11.72
C PHE A 125 3.18 8.93 -13.07
N THR A 126 3.20 7.83 -13.81
CA THR A 126 2.31 7.63 -14.97
C THR A 126 0.94 7.12 -14.51
N GLN A 127 -0.10 7.26 -15.37
CA GLN A 127 -1.45 6.75 -15.03
C GLN A 127 -1.45 5.24 -14.69
N ALA A 128 -0.70 4.44 -15.44
CA ALA A 128 -0.56 3.00 -15.19
C ALA A 128 0.10 2.72 -13.82
N ARG A 129 1.07 3.54 -13.41
CA ARG A 129 1.76 3.37 -12.13
C ARG A 129 0.95 3.84 -10.93
N ARG A 130 0.03 4.79 -11.07
CA ARG A 130 -0.82 5.24 -9.96
C ARG A 130 -1.63 4.11 -9.34
N GLY A 131 -2.33 3.32 -10.16
CA GLY A 131 -3.08 2.15 -9.68
C GLY A 131 -2.19 1.08 -9.04
N ASP A 132 -1.00 0.85 -9.61
CA ASP A 132 -0.01 -0.06 -9.06
C ASP A 132 0.51 0.39 -7.67
N ILE A 133 0.82 1.69 -7.50
CA ILE A 133 1.24 2.27 -6.23
C ILE A 133 0.15 2.10 -5.16
N ILE A 134 -1.11 2.40 -5.47
CA ILE A 134 -2.25 2.22 -4.56
C ILE A 134 -2.38 0.74 -4.18
N SER A 135 -2.27 -0.18 -5.13
CA SER A 135 -2.30 -1.62 -4.86
C SER A 135 -1.15 -2.07 -3.95
N ARG A 136 0.05 -1.53 -4.11
CA ARG A 136 1.20 -1.84 -3.25
C ARG A 136 1.02 -1.30 -1.83
N MET A 137 0.48 -0.08 -1.68
CA MET A 137 0.19 0.51 -0.36
C MET A 137 -0.94 -0.19 0.40
N THR A 138 -1.86 -0.86 -0.32
CA THR A 138 -3.01 -1.54 0.28
C THR A 138 -2.80 -3.05 0.35
N ASN A 139 -2.77 -3.72 -0.81
CA ASN A 139 -2.75 -5.18 -0.88
C ASN A 139 -1.38 -5.77 -0.54
N ASP A 140 -0.28 -5.25 -1.12
CA ASP A 140 1.04 -5.82 -0.90
C ASP A 140 1.53 -5.61 0.53
N VAL A 141 1.23 -4.47 1.15
CA VAL A 141 1.56 -4.22 2.56
C VAL A 141 0.83 -5.21 3.48
N ASN A 142 -0.45 -5.53 3.21
CA ASN A 142 -1.20 -6.52 3.98
C ASN A 142 -0.65 -7.94 3.78
N GLU A 143 -0.20 -8.29 2.55
CA GLU A 143 0.43 -9.59 2.29
C GLU A 143 1.80 -9.73 3.00
N VAL A 144 2.58 -8.66 3.06
CA VAL A 144 3.84 -8.63 3.82
C VAL A 144 3.55 -8.80 5.32
N GLU A 145 2.56 -8.10 5.85
CA GLU A 145 2.12 -8.24 7.25
C GLU A 145 1.73 -9.69 7.56
N ALA A 146 0.85 -10.29 6.75
CA ALA A 146 0.44 -11.70 6.92
C ALA A 146 1.62 -12.67 6.83
N SER A 147 2.60 -12.37 5.98
CA SER A 147 3.85 -13.13 5.84
C SER A 147 4.72 -13.06 7.10
N ILE A 148 4.86 -11.88 7.70
CA ILE A 148 5.63 -11.67 8.93
C ILE A 148 4.98 -12.44 10.09
N MET A 149 3.66 -12.37 10.23
CA MET A 149 2.91 -13.13 11.24
C MET A 149 3.11 -14.63 11.05
N SER A 150 2.97 -15.12 9.82
CA SER A 150 3.23 -16.52 9.48
C SER A 150 4.68 -16.95 9.75
N ALA A 151 5.64 -16.06 9.49
CA ALA A 151 7.05 -16.32 9.78
C ALA A 151 7.31 -16.41 11.28
N MET A 152 6.66 -15.58 12.10
CA MET A 152 6.74 -15.67 13.56
C MET A 152 6.15 -16.98 14.09
N ASP A 153 4.99 -17.41 13.56
CA ASP A 153 4.42 -18.71 13.93
C ASP A 153 5.36 -19.89 13.58
N VAL A 154 6.02 -19.82 12.42
CA VAL A 154 6.99 -20.84 11.97
C VAL A 154 8.26 -20.86 12.81
N VAL A 155 8.74 -19.71 13.26
CA VAL A 155 10.01 -19.60 14.00
C VAL A 155 9.80 -19.75 15.51
N CYS A 156 8.73 -19.17 16.05
CA CYS A 156 8.58 -19.01 17.50
C CYS A 156 7.56 -19.98 18.12
N LYS A 157 6.44 -20.28 17.42
CA LYS A 157 5.34 -21.05 18.01
C LYS A 157 5.39 -22.53 17.62
N ASN A 158 5.27 -22.81 16.33
CA ASN A 158 5.09 -24.18 15.84
C ASN A 158 6.28 -25.10 16.12
N PRO A 159 7.57 -24.69 15.99
CA PRO A 159 8.70 -25.53 16.32
C PRO A 159 8.74 -25.91 17.80
N ILE A 160 8.44 -24.95 18.69
CA ILE A 160 8.40 -25.21 20.14
C ILE A 160 7.36 -26.29 20.44
N MET A 161 6.13 -26.13 19.91
CA MET A 161 5.05 -27.11 20.11
C MET A 161 5.44 -28.48 19.54
N ILE A 162 5.98 -28.54 18.34
CA ILE A 162 6.36 -29.79 17.69
C ILE A 162 7.48 -30.49 18.48
N VAL A 163 8.53 -29.77 18.86
CA VAL A 163 9.66 -30.34 19.63
C VAL A 163 9.19 -30.85 20.98
N VAL A 164 8.43 -30.04 21.74
CA VAL A 164 7.92 -30.44 23.06
C VAL A 164 7.03 -31.68 22.97
N TYR A 165 6.09 -31.72 22.02
CA TYR A 165 5.22 -32.87 21.84
C TYR A 165 5.99 -34.11 21.34
N LEU A 166 6.93 -33.93 20.41
CA LEU A 166 7.75 -35.03 19.91
C LEU A 166 8.63 -35.64 21.01
N VAL A 167 9.29 -34.81 21.83
CA VAL A 167 10.06 -35.27 22.99
C VAL A 167 9.18 -36.05 23.96
N THR A 168 7.97 -35.54 24.24
CA THR A 168 7.01 -36.21 25.12
C THR A 168 6.60 -37.57 24.55
N LEU A 169 6.33 -37.69 23.24
CA LEU A 169 6.00 -38.95 22.58
C LEU A 169 7.17 -39.95 22.63
N LEU A 170 8.42 -39.48 22.46
CA LEU A 170 9.63 -40.30 22.56
C LEU A 170 9.84 -40.83 23.98
N VAL A 171 9.58 -40.01 24.99
CA VAL A 171 9.66 -40.40 26.40
C VAL A 171 8.60 -41.44 26.76
N ILE A 172 7.38 -41.32 26.21
CA ILE A 172 6.31 -42.30 26.45
C ILE A 172 6.63 -43.64 25.78
N SER A 173 6.99 -43.63 24.48
CA SER A 173 7.36 -44.80 23.72
C SER A 173 8.16 -44.42 22.48
N TRP A 174 9.46 -44.72 22.50
CA TRP A 174 10.31 -44.47 21.33
C TRP A 174 9.95 -45.42 20.16
N GLN A 175 9.50 -46.64 20.45
CA GLN A 175 9.11 -47.63 19.44
C GLN A 175 7.89 -47.18 18.62
N MET A 176 6.84 -46.72 19.31
CA MET A 176 5.66 -46.18 18.67
C MET A 176 5.96 -44.91 17.89
N THR A 177 6.78 -44.04 18.45
CA THR A 177 7.14 -42.75 17.82
C THR A 177 7.94 -42.97 16.56
N LEU A 178 8.91 -43.95 16.56
CA LEU A 178 9.66 -44.30 15.37
C LEU A 178 8.76 -44.91 14.28
N PHE A 179 7.83 -45.77 14.67
CA PHE A 179 6.84 -46.35 13.76
C PHE A 179 5.95 -45.29 13.10
N VAL A 180 5.46 -44.34 13.88
CA VAL A 180 4.65 -43.21 13.38
C VAL A 180 5.47 -42.32 12.45
N LEU A 181 6.72 -42.01 12.80
CA LEU A 181 7.61 -41.20 11.96
C LEU A 181 7.90 -41.87 10.61
N LEU A 182 7.94 -43.20 10.56
CA LEU A 182 8.10 -43.97 9.32
C LEU A 182 6.87 -43.90 8.41
N LEU A 183 5.66 -43.82 8.99
CA LEU A 183 4.39 -43.73 8.25
C LEU A 183 4.06 -42.31 7.79
N MET A 184 4.51 -41.26 8.52
CA MET A 184 4.19 -39.86 8.21
C MET A 184 4.52 -39.42 6.77
N PRO A 185 5.69 -39.78 6.17
CA PRO A 185 6.03 -39.41 4.81
C PRO A 185 4.98 -39.83 3.77
N ILE A 186 4.37 -41.01 3.97
CA ILE A 186 3.34 -41.54 3.06
C ILE A 186 2.10 -40.62 3.05
N ALA A 187 1.61 -40.25 4.25
CA ALA A 187 0.48 -39.33 4.38
C ALA A 187 0.80 -37.95 3.79
N VAL A 188 1.97 -37.40 4.08
CA VAL A 188 2.45 -36.12 3.55
C VAL A 188 2.55 -36.13 2.03
N PHE A 189 3.04 -37.21 1.44
CA PHE A 189 3.15 -37.39 -0.01
C PHE A 189 1.78 -37.38 -0.68
N CYS A 190 0.80 -38.13 -0.15
CA CYS A 190 -0.57 -38.19 -0.67
C CYS A 190 -1.25 -36.83 -0.64
N ILE A 191 -1.18 -36.13 0.49
CA ILE A 191 -1.77 -34.78 0.67
C ILE A 191 -1.06 -33.76 -0.23
N GLY A 192 0.27 -33.82 -0.33
CA GLY A 192 1.08 -32.91 -1.13
C GLY A 192 0.81 -33.03 -2.65
N ARG A 193 0.43 -34.21 -3.14
CA ARG A 193 0.05 -34.41 -4.55
C ARG A 193 -1.24 -33.69 -4.91
N ILE A 194 -2.22 -33.65 -3.99
CA ILE A 194 -3.48 -32.94 -4.16
C ILE A 194 -3.23 -31.42 -4.14
N GLY A 195 -2.41 -30.93 -3.20
CA GLY A 195 -2.07 -29.51 -3.09
C GLY A 195 -1.40 -28.95 -4.35
N ARG A 196 -0.53 -29.72 -5.01
CA ARG A 196 0.12 -29.32 -6.28
C ARG A 196 -0.88 -29.18 -7.42
N SER A 197 -1.86 -30.07 -7.53
CA SER A 197 -2.92 -30.02 -8.54
C SER A 197 -3.84 -28.79 -8.34
N LEU A 198 -4.14 -28.48 -7.08
CA LEU A 198 -4.96 -27.32 -6.71
C LEU A 198 -4.28 -25.99 -7.04
N LYS A 199 -2.96 -25.88 -6.82
CA LYS A 199 -2.18 -24.66 -7.09
C LYS A 199 -2.24 -24.22 -8.55
N ARG A 200 -2.14 -25.16 -9.51
CA ARG A 200 -2.22 -24.83 -10.95
C ARG A 200 -3.61 -24.31 -11.34
N ALA A 201 -4.66 -24.97 -10.86
CA ALA A 201 -6.03 -24.57 -11.16
C ALA A 201 -6.37 -23.22 -10.51
N SER A 202 -5.87 -22.94 -9.29
CA SER A 202 -6.07 -21.65 -8.60
C SER A 202 -5.43 -20.49 -9.35
N LYS A 203 -4.25 -20.66 -9.98
CA LYS A 203 -3.61 -19.63 -10.80
C LYS A 203 -4.51 -19.23 -11.98
N GLN A 204 -5.06 -20.20 -12.70
CA GLN A 204 -6.00 -19.95 -13.80
C GLN A 204 -7.26 -19.22 -13.33
N GLY A 205 -7.79 -19.57 -12.16
CA GLY A 205 -8.94 -18.88 -11.57
C GLY A 205 -8.63 -17.41 -11.21
N GLN A 206 -7.41 -17.11 -10.72
CA GLN A 206 -6.98 -15.74 -10.44
C GLN A 206 -6.84 -14.90 -11.71
N GLU A 207 -6.29 -15.46 -12.80
CA GLU A 207 -6.19 -14.80 -14.10
C GLU A 207 -7.58 -14.44 -14.64
N GLN A 208 -8.54 -15.35 -14.55
CA GLN A 208 -9.93 -15.09 -14.97
C GLN A 208 -10.64 -14.06 -14.09
N ASN A 209 -10.37 -14.01 -12.78
CA ASN A 209 -10.89 -12.95 -11.92
C ASN A 209 -10.32 -11.57 -12.29
N ALA A 210 -9.04 -11.49 -12.64
CA ALA A 210 -8.44 -10.25 -13.12
C ALA A 210 -9.10 -9.78 -14.43
N GLU A 211 -9.43 -10.71 -15.33
CA GLU A 211 -10.14 -10.42 -16.58
C GLU A 211 -11.58 -9.90 -16.33
N ILE A 212 -12.29 -10.46 -15.35
CA ILE A 212 -13.61 -9.95 -14.91
C ILE A 212 -13.49 -8.51 -14.41
N LEU A 213 -12.54 -8.24 -13.51
CA LEU A 213 -12.33 -6.89 -12.97
C LEU A 213 -11.98 -5.88 -14.08
N SER A 214 -11.10 -6.26 -15.01
CA SER A 214 -10.75 -5.43 -16.17
C SER A 214 -11.97 -5.13 -17.05
N SER A 215 -12.83 -6.13 -17.30
CA SER A 215 -14.06 -5.96 -18.09
C SER A 215 -15.07 -5.03 -17.39
N VAL A 216 -15.17 -5.08 -16.07
CA VAL A 216 -16.03 -4.17 -15.29
C VAL A 216 -15.48 -2.75 -15.34
N ASP A 217 -14.17 -2.58 -15.15
CA ASP A 217 -13.50 -1.27 -15.18
C ASP A 217 -13.66 -0.60 -16.57
N GLU A 218 -13.39 -1.35 -17.66
CA GLU A 218 -13.61 -0.89 -19.04
C GLU A 218 -15.07 -0.45 -19.25
N THR A 219 -16.03 -1.22 -18.72
CA THR A 219 -17.47 -0.89 -18.86
C THR A 219 -17.83 0.37 -18.10
N LEU A 220 -17.31 0.55 -16.87
CA LEU A 220 -17.58 1.74 -16.05
C LEU A 220 -16.97 3.01 -16.67
N LEU A 221 -15.74 2.94 -17.14
CA LEU A 221 -15.08 4.04 -17.84
C LEU A 221 -15.80 4.43 -19.14
N GLY A 222 -16.29 3.42 -19.87
CA GLY A 222 -17.01 3.61 -21.14
C GLY A 222 -18.52 3.74 -21.01
N LEU A 223 -19.11 3.85 -19.79
CA LEU A 223 -20.55 3.71 -19.57
C LEU A 223 -21.39 4.70 -20.39
N ARG A 224 -20.94 5.96 -20.54
CA ARG A 224 -21.60 6.97 -21.38
C ARG A 224 -21.66 6.53 -22.84
N VAL A 225 -20.58 5.94 -23.37
CA VAL A 225 -20.50 5.43 -24.75
C VAL A 225 -21.43 4.22 -24.90
N VAL A 226 -21.37 3.29 -23.94
CA VAL A 226 -22.22 2.09 -23.92
C VAL A 226 -23.71 2.46 -23.97
N MET A 227 -24.12 3.45 -23.19
CA MET A 227 -25.50 3.93 -23.17
C MET A 227 -25.84 4.71 -24.44
N GLY A 228 -24.96 5.60 -24.90
CA GLY A 228 -25.19 6.43 -26.09
C GLY A 228 -25.33 5.60 -27.39
N PHE A 229 -24.67 4.46 -27.47
CA PHE A 229 -24.75 3.55 -28.62
C PHE A 229 -25.66 2.34 -28.42
N ASN A 230 -26.46 2.29 -27.32
CA ASN A 230 -27.32 1.16 -26.97
C ASN A 230 -26.60 -0.22 -26.98
N ALA A 231 -25.32 -0.24 -26.57
CA ALA A 231 -24.47 -1.43 -26.63
C ALA A 231 -24.57 -2.37 -25.42
N GLN A 232 -25.53 -2.13 -24.49
CA GLN A 232 -25.68 -2.86 -23.22
C GLN A 232 -25.84 -4.37 -23.44
N SER A 233 -26.66 -4.78 -24.44
CA SER A 233 -26.90 -6.18 -24.73
C SER A 233 -25.64 -6.91 -25.20
N LYS A 234 -24.81 -6.26 -26.01
CA LYS A 234 -23.55 -6.79 -26.52
C LYS A 234 -22.54 -7.03 -25.38
N LEU A 235 -22.37 -6.03 -24.51
CA LEU A 235 -21.47 -6.15 -23.36
C LEU A 235 -21.99 -7.20 -22.35
N ARG A 236 -23.30 -7.23 -22.08
CA ARG A 236 -23.93 -8.24 -21.23
C ARG A 236 -23.63 -9.66 -21.72
N THR A 237 -23.77 -9.91 -23.02
CA THR A 237 -23.49 -11.24 -23.61
C THR A 237 -22.03 -11.61 -23.45
N ARG A 238 -21.10 -10.68 -23.71
CA ARG A 238 -19.64 -10.88 -23.51
C ARG A 238 -19.33 -11.19 -22.04
N PHE A 239 -19.89 -10.42 -21.12
CA PHE A 239 -19.69 -10.60 -19.68
C PHE A 239 -20.27 -11.93 -19.17
N ILE A 240 -21.47 -12.33 -19.62
CA ILE A 240 -22.07 -13.64 -19.29
C ILE A 240 -21.18 -14.80 -19.79
N ALA A 241 -20.60 -14.71 -20.97
CA ALA A 241 -19.68 -15.72 -21.46
C ALA A 241 -18.44 -15.84 -20.55
N LEU A 242 -17.87 -14.70 -20.14
CA LEU A 242 -16.71 -14.64 -19.25
C LEU A 242 -17.02 -15.25 -17.86
N ILE A 243 -18.12 -14.86 -17.22
CA ILE A 243 -18.49 -15.41 -15.91
C ILE A 243 -18.85 -16.90 -15.96
N ASN A 244 -19.41 -17.39 -17.07
CA ASN A 244 -19.66 -18.82 -17.25
C ASN A 244 -18.37 -19.63 -17.40
N ALA A 245 -17.38 -19.12 -18.15
CA ALA A 245 -16.06 -19.73 -18.24
C ALA A 245 -15.38 -19.78 -16.88
N THR A 246 -15.43 -18.68 -16.14
CA THR A 246 -14.90 -18.57 -14.76
C THR A 246 -15.61 -19.53 -13.82
N ARG A 247 -16.95 -19.63 -13.87
CA ARG A 247 -17.74 -20.59 -13.10
C ARG A 247 -17.27 -22.03 -13.34
N ALA A 248 -17.03 -22.42 -14.58
CA ALA A 248 -16.56 -23.77 -14.91
C ALA A 248 -15.19 -24.05 -14.28
N THR A 249 -14.28 -23.08 -14.30
CA THR A 249 -12.97 -23.17 -13.66
C THR A 249 -13.06 -23.27 -12.15
N PHE A 250 -13.84 -22.39 -11.49
CA PHE A 250 -14.04 -22.43 -10.04
C PHE A 250 -14.77 -23.70 -9.57
N ASN A 251 -15.73 -24.21 -10.33
CA ASN A 251 -16.35 -25.51 -10.02
C ASN A 251 -15.32 -26.65 -10.00
N ARG A 252 -14.36 -26.66 -10.94
CA ARG A 252 -13.28 -27.65 -11.00
C ARG A 252 -12.32 -27.50 -9.80
N ILE A 253 -11.99 -26.23 -9.45
CA ILE A 253 -11.14 -25.91 -8.29
C ILE A 253 -11.82 -26.37 -7.01
N ASN A 254 -13.06 -25.96 -6.78
CA ASN A 254 -13.80 -26.23 -5.55
C ASN A 254 -14.08 -27.71 -5.36
N ARG A 255 -14.43 -28.46 -6.42
CA ARG A 255 -14.60 -29.91 -6.33
C ARG A 255 -13.32 -30.60 -5.84
N ARG A 256 -12.13 -30.17 -6.29
CA ARG A 256 -10.83 -30.70 -5.82
C ARG A 256 -10.51 -30.24 -4.40
N TYR A 257 -10.84 -29.00 -4.08
CA TYR A 257 -10.64 -28.43 -2.75
C TYR A 257 -11.47 -29.18 -1.70
N TYR A 258 -12.75 -29.40 -1.98
CA TYR A 258 -13.63 -30.14 -1.06
C TYR A 258 -13.28 -31.62 -0.94
N LEU A 259 -12.61 -32.22 -1.92
CA LEU A 259 -12.09 -33.59 -1.79
C LEU A 259 -10.90 -33.67 -0.83
N ALA A 260 -10.13 -32.61 -0.68
CA ALA A 260 -8.92 -32.61 0.15
C ALA A 260 -9.20 -32.88 1.64
N HIS A 261 -10.32 -32.32 2.17
CA HIS A 261 -10.68 -32.48 3.58
C HIS A 261 -11.09 -33.92 3.92
N PRO A 262 -12.09 -34.56 3.24
CA PRO A 262 -12.46 -35.94 3.50
C PRO A 262 -11.32 -36.93 3.29
N LEU A 263 -10.48 -36.71 2.28
CA LEU A 263 -9.33 -37.58 2.05
C LEU A 263 -8.28 -37.46 3.16
N SER A 264 -8.03 -36.21 3.64
CA SER A 264 -7.14 -35.98 4.77
C SER A 264 -7.69 -36.63 6.06
N GLU A 265 -8.99 -36.58 6.28
CA GLU A 265 -9.67 -37.20 7.40
C GLU A 265 -9.59 -38.74 7.33
N PHE A 266 -9.86 -39.31 6.15
CA PHE A 266 -9.74 -40.73 5.90
C PHE A 266 -8.30 -41.23 6.15
N LEU A 267 -7.28 -40.52 5.60
CA LEU A 267 -5.88 -40.87 5.83
C LEU A 267 -5.49 -40.74 7.31
N GLY A 268 -6.04 -39.75 8.00
CA GLY A 268 -5.87 -39.58 9.45
C GLY A 268 -6.47 -40.75 10.24
N THR A 269 -7.68 -41.17 9.87
CA THR A 269 -8.34 -42.32 10.49
C THR A 269 -7.59 -43.63 10.24
N VAL A 270 -7.08 -43.87 9.01
CA VAL A 270 -6.24 -45.00 8.69
C VAL A 270 -4.95 -45.01 9.55
N LEU A 271 -4.31 -43.85 9.69
CA LEU A 271 -3.13 -43.70 10.52
C LEU A 271 -3.42 -44.03 11.99
N ILE A 272 -4.51 -43.49 12.53
CA ILE A 272 -4.97 -43.80 13.91
C ILE A 272 -5.25 -45.29 14.08
N ALA A 273 -5.96 -45.92 13.12
CA ALA A 273 -6.24 -47.35 13.17
C ALA A 273 -4.96 -48.21 13.17
N VAL A 274 -3.97 -47.83 12.35
CA VAL A 274 -2.66 -48.52 12.31
C VAL A 274 -1.89 -48.33 13.64
N ILE A 275 -1.94 -47.14 14.23
CA ILE A 275 -1.32 -46.87 15.54
C ILE A 275 -2.05 -47.63 16.65
N LEU A 276 -3.38 -47.70 16.61
CA LEU A 276 -4.19 -48.51 17.55
C LEU A 276 -3.84 -50.01 17.46
N TRP A 277 -3.71 -50.51 16.24
CA TRP A 277 -3.32 -51.92 16.02
C TRP A 277 -1.93 -52.19 16.55
N PHE A 278 -0.93 -51.40 16.18
CA PHE A 278 0.46 -51.61 16.60
C PHE A 278 0.63 -51.37 18.11
N GLY A 279 0.05 -50.33 18.66
CA GLY A 279 0.06 -50.03 20.09
C GLY A 279 -0.68 -51.09 20.92
N GLY A 280 -1.81 -51.57 20.39
CA GLY A 280 -2.55 -52.70 21.01
C GLY A 280 -1.72 -53.97 21.09
N LEU A 281 -0.96 -54.32 20.04
CA LEU A 281 -0.01 -55.43 20.08
C LEU A 281 1.08 -55.26 21.16
N LEU A 282 1.59 -54.02 21.31
CA LEU A 282 2.59 -53.72 22.36
C LEU A 282 2.02 -53.82 23.78
N ILE A 283 0.75 -53.45 23.97
CA ILE A 283 0.06 -53.51 25.28
C ILE A 283 -0.31 -54.94 25.63
N LEU A 284 -0.70 -55.76 24.65
CA LEU A 284 -1.09 -57.15 24.84
C LEU A 284 0.11 -58.10 24.92
N SER A 285 1.34 -57.64 24.68
CA SER A 285 2.54 -58.46 24.80
C SER A 285 2.94 -58.66 26.26
N ASP A 286 3.58 -59.82 26.58
CA ASP A 286 4.04 -60.14 27.95
C ASP A 286 5.09 -59.13 28.50
N HIS A 287 5.64 -58.26 27.66
CA HIS A 287 6.57 -57.17 28.03
C HIS A 287 5.96 -55.80 27.76
N ALA A 288 4.71 -55.59 28.16
CA ALA A 288 4.02 -54.33 27.98
C ALA A 288 4.78 -53.18 28.65
N THR A 289 5.32 -52.24 27.86
CA THR A 289 6.03 -51.05 28.33
C THR A 289 5.11 -49.88 28.59
N ILE A 290 3.84 -49.96 28.18
CA ILE A 290 2.85 -48.87 28.22
C ILE A 290 1.51 -49.45 28.65
N ASP A 291 0.80 -48.80 29.55
CA ASP A 291 -0.57 -49.12 29.90
C ASP A 291 -1.61 -48.45 29.00
N ALA A 292 -2.87 -48.85 29.09
CA ALA A 292 -3.96 -48.33 28.26
C ALA A 292 -4.18 -46.81 28.47
N ALA A 293 -4.02 -46.28 29.67
CA ALA A 293 -4.18 -44.88 29.97
C ALA A 293 -3.08 -44.02 29.33
N MET A 294 -1.81 -44.50 29.43
CA MET A 294 -0.66 -43.84 28.81
C MET A 294 -0.74 -43.90 27.28
N PHE A 295 -1.30 -44.99 26.72
CA PHE A 295 -1.55 -45.08 25.28
C PHE A 295 -2.58 -44.09 24.78
N ILE A 296 -3.68 -43.87 25.50
CA ILE A 296 -4.66 -42.85 25.15
C ILE A 296 -4.02 -41.45 25.22
N TYR A 297 -3.21 -41.20 26.24
CA TYR A 297 -2.45 -39.95 26.34
C TYR A 297 -1.50 -39.76 25.16
N TYR A 298 -0.80 -40.79 24.73
CA TYR A 298 0.04 -40.80 23.53
C TYR A 298 -0.76 -40.39 22.28
N LEU A 299 -1.94 -40.94 22.09
CA LEU A 299 -2.82 -40.61 20.96
C LEU A 299 -3.30 -39.14 21.00
N VAL A 300 -3.61 -38.61 22.17
CA VAL A 300 -4.01 -37.19 22.34
C VAL A 300 -2.86 -36.26 21.96
N ILE A 301 -1.64 -36.53 22.42
CA ILE A 301 -0.47 -35.71 22.06
C ILE A 301 -0.16 -35.85 20.56
N PHE A 302 -0.20 -37.06 20.01
CA PHE A 302 0.02 -37.28 18.60
C PHE A 302 -0.96 -36.51 17.74
N TYR A 303 -2.25 -36.55 18.09
CA TYR A 303 -3.29 -35.76 17.38
C TYR A 303 -3.00 -34.25 17.46
N SER A 304 -2.48 -33.80 18.59
CA SER A 304 -2.17 -32.38 18.83
C SER A 304 -1.01 -31.85 17.98
N ILE A 305 -0.12 -32.72 17.46
CA ILE A 305 0.99 -32.34 16.55
C ILE A 305 0.47 -32.01 15.13
N ILE A 306 -0.67 -32.58 14.73
CA ILE A 306 -1.17 -32.47 13.35
C ILE A 306 -1.44 -30.99 12.97
N ASN A 307 -2.00 -30.21 13.86
CA ASN A 307 -2.33 -28.80 13.59
C ASN A 307 -1.08 -27.93 13.40
N PRO A 308 -0.07 -27.90 14.31
CA PRO A 308 1.19 -27.20 14.10
C PRO A 308 1.90 -27.59 12.80
N ALA A 309 1.86 -28.88 12.43
CA ALA A 309 2.48 -29.36 11.19
C ALA A 309 1.74 -28.84 9.93
N LYS A 310 0.40 -28.79 9.96
CA LYS A 310 -0.41 -28.17 8.88
C LYS A 310 -0.16 -26.68 8.77
N ASP A 311 -0.08 -25.98 9.89
CA ASP A 311 0.16 -24.53 9.93
C ASP A 311 1.54 -24.17 9.41
N LEU A 312 2.56 -25.00 9.62
CA LEU A 312 3.88 -24.84 9.03
C LEU A 312 3.82 -24.81 7.49
N SER A 313 3.03 -25.68 6.87
CA SER A 313 2.86 -25.73 5.41
C SER A 313 2.12 -24.49 4.87
N LYS A 314 1.07 -24.04 5.56
CA LYS A 314 0.34 -22.82 5.20
C LYS A 314 1.23 -21.58 5.31
N ALA A 315 2.00 -21.49 6.39
CA ALA A 315 2.89 -20.37 6.65
C ALA A 315 4.00 -20.26 5.58
N MET A 316 4.56 -21.38 5.11
CA MET A 316 5.53 -21.38 3.99
C MET A 316 4.95 -20.78 2.70
N TYR A 317 3.67 -21.00 2.43
CA TYR A 317 3.00 -20.38 1.30
C TYR A 317 2.82 -18.86 1.50
N SER A 318 2.32 -18.45 2.68
CA SER A 318 2.16 -17.04 3.05
C SER A 318 3.48 -16.28 2.98
N ILE A 319 4.58 -16.87 3.50
CA ILE A 319 5.92 -16.28 3.47
C ILE A 319 6.39 -16.05 2.03
N ARG A 320 6.22 -17.03 1.12
CA ARG A 320 6.60 -16.85 -0.29
C ARG A 320 5.81 -15.76 -0.98
N LYS A 321 4.51 -15.67 -0.70
CA LYS A 321 3.63 -14.64 -1.25
C LYS A 321 4.04 -13.26 -0.75
N GLY A 322 4.27 -13.12 0.56
CA GLY A 322 4.71 -11.86 1.15
C GLY A 322 6.10 -11.43 0.70
N THR A 323 7.03 -12.39 0.43
CA THR A 323 8.35 -12.06 -0.14
C THR A 323 8.20 -11.41 -1.52
N ALA A 324 7.35 -11.97 -2.40
CA ALA A 324 7.08 -11.37 -3.71
C ALA A 324 6.42 -9.99 -3.61
N SER A 325 5.53 -9.78 -2.63
CA SER A 325 4.94 -8.46 -2.36
C SER A 325 5.97 -7.47 -1.81
N LEU A 326 6.89 -7.94 -0.95
CA LEU A 326 7.99 -7.11 -0.44
C LEU A 326 8.94 -6.66 -1.55
N GLU A 327 9.28 -7.54 -2.50
CA GLU A 327 10.09 -7.17 -3.68
C GLU A 327 9.42 -6.04 -4.49
N ARG A 328 8.09 -6.07 -4.65
CA ARG A 328 7.35 -4.99 -5.33
C ARG A 328 7.35 -3.69 -4.53
N ILE A 329 7.24 -3.77 -3.21
CA ILE A 329 7.37 -2.62 -2.31
C ILE A 329 8.78 -2.04 -2.38
N ASP A 330 9.81 -2.89 -2.32
CA ASP A 330 11.20 -2.48 -2.40
C ASP A 330 11.54 -1.82 -3.74
N ALA A 331 10.90 -2.21 -4.83
CA ALA A 331 11.04 -1.53 -6.11
C ALA A 331 10.58 -0.05 -6.07
N ILE A 332 9.64 0.32 -5.18
CA ILE A 332 9.31 1.73 -4.91
C ILE A 332 10.32 2.36 -3.97
N LEU A 333 10.62 1.70 -2.85
CA LEU A 333 11.52 2.25 -1.82
C LEU A 333 12.93 2.51 -2.33
N GLN A 334 13.40 1.67 -3.26
CA GLN A 334 14.72 1.76 -3.89
C GLN A 334 14.71 2.54 -5.22
N ALA A 335 13.53 3.01 -5.66
CA ALA A 335 13.46 3.79 -6.89
C ALA A 335 14.35 5.04 -6.78
N PRO A 336 15.22 5.28 -7.78
CA PRO A 336 16.13 6.42 -7.73
C PRO A 336 15.32 7.72 -7.76
N SER A 337 15.70 8.67 -6.93
CA SER A 337 15.30 10.05 -7.11
C SER A 337 16.26 10.64 -8.14
N HIS A 338 15.76 11.03 -9.31
CA HIS A 338 16.59 11.72 -10.31
C HIS A 338 16.87 13.18 -9.94
N ILE A 339 16.22 13.70 -8.89
CA ILE A 339 16.42 15.05 -8.40
C ILE A 339 17.22 14.93 -7.10
N GLU A 340 18.50 15.24 -7.19
CA GLU A 340 19.40 15.22 -6.05
C GLU A 340 19.44 16.61 -5.40
N GLU A 341 19.26 16.67 -4.09
CA GLU A 341 19.46 17.90 -3.34
C GLU A 341 20.97 18.17 -3.23
N PRO A 342 21.39 19.43 -3.34
CA PRO A 342 22.80 19.77 -3.20
C PRO A 342 23.27 19.53 -1.76
N GLU A 343 24.48 18.97 -1.60
CA GLU A 343 25.10 18.76 -0.29
C GLU A 343 25.34 20.09 0.46
N TYR A 344 25.63 21.14 -0.30
CA TYR A 344 25.80 22.51 0.18
C TYR A 344 24.94 23.45 -0.66
N ALA A 345 23.75 23.76 -0.17
CA ALA A 345 22.83 24.64 -0.85
C ALA A 345 23.30 26.11 -0.79
N GLN A 346 23.19 26.79 -1.91
CA GLN A 346 23.43 28.22 -1.96
C GLN A 346 22.18 29.00 -1.51
N PRO A 347 22.35 30.19 -0.87
CA PRO A 347 21.20 31.04 -0.53
C PRO A 347 20.56 31.55 -1.82
N ILE A 348 19.24 31.41 -1.91
CA ILE A 348 18.52 31.78 -3.12
C ILE A 348 18.17 33.27 -3.10
N ARG A 349 18.44 33.95 -4.24
CA ARG A 349 17.99 35.30 -4.53
C ARG A 349 17.55 35.37 -5.98
N PHE A 350 16.57 36.21 -6.29
CA PHE A 350 16.13 36.45 -7.64
C PHE A 350 16.13 37.95 -7.91
N GLU A 351 17.10 38.42 -8.67
CA GLU A 351 17.35 39.84 -8.88
C GLU A 351 17.28 40.29 -10.35
N ARG A 352 17.64 39.43 -11.32
CA ARG A 352 17.81 39.81 -12.72
C ARG A 352 16.96 39.02 -13.73
N GLN A 353 17.16 37.71 -13.82
CA GLN A 353 16.56 36.90 -14.89
C GLN A 353 16.57 35.41 -14.58
N ILE A 354 15.73 34.68 -15.32
CA ILE A 354 15.77 33.22 -15.46
C ILE A 354 16.31 32.92 -16.85
N ALA A 355 17.25 31.98 -16.98
CA ALA A 355 17.82 31.59 -18.26
C ALA A 355 17.86 30.07 -18.46
N PHE A 356 17.40 29.63 -19.62
CA PHE A 356 17.62 28.29 -20.13
C PHE A 356 18.82 28.37 -21.09
N ASP A 357 19.89 27.64 -20.79
CA ASP A 357 21.17 27.67 -21.50
C ASP A 357 21.43 26.30 -22.16
N HIS A 358 21.18 26.22 -23.45
CA HIS A 358 21.35 25.01 -24.28
C HIS A 358 20.64 23.76 -23.71
N VAL A 359 19.39 23.91 -23.26
CA VAL A 359 18.63 22.86 -22.57
C VAL A 359 18.08 21.85 -23.58
N SER A 360 18.48 20.56 -23.39
CA SER A 360 17.88 19.42 -24.10
C SER A 360 17.32 18.39 -23.10
N PHE A 361 16.19 17.77 -23.46
CA PHE A 361 15.52 16.84 -22.58
C PHE A 361 14.74 15.75 -23.31
N ALA A 362 14.80 14.51 -22.79
CA ALA A 362 14.03 13.37 -23.25
C ALA A 362 13.25 12.69 -22.11
N TYR A 363 12.03 12.29 -22.39
CA TYR A 363 11.31 11.34 -21.55
C TYR A 363 11.71 9.91 -21.94
N GLN A 364 12.48 9.23 -21.12
CA GLN A 364 13.10 7.95 -21.44
C GLN A 364 13.92 8.08 -22.74
N ASP A 365 13.51 7.42 -23.82
CA ASP A 365 14.22 7.45 -25.11
C ASP A 365 13.62 8.46 -26.12
N LYS A 366 12.55 9.18 -25.75
CA LYS A 366 11.89 10.15 -26.63
C LYS A 366 12.36 11.56 -26.28
N GLU A 367 13.19 12.13 -27.14
CA GLU A 367 13.62 13.51 -27.06
C GLU A 367 12.45 14.48 -27.29
N VAL A 368 12.32 15.52 -26.46
CA VAL A 368 11.19 16.47 -26.45
C VAL A 368 11.65 17.91 -26.51
N LEU A 369 12.82 18.24 -25.97
CA LEU A 369 13.41 19.58 -26.05
C LEU A 369 14.81 19.46 -26.66
N HIS A 370 15.10 20.34 -27.63
CA HIS A 370 16.33 20.35 -28.39
C HIS A 370 16.98 21.74 -28.33
N ASP A 371 18.09 21.86 -27.65
CA ASP A 371 18.94 23.06 -27.61
C ASP A 371 18.17 24.36 -27.31
N ILE A 372 17.34 24.35 -26.28
CA ILE A 372 16.55 25.51 -25.87
C ILE A 372 17.43 26.55 -25.20
N CYS A 373 17.47 27.72 -25.80
CA CYS A 373 18.05 28.94 -25.21
C CYS A 373 16.93 29.96 -25.02
N LEU A 374 16.64 30.36 -23.78
CA LEU A 374 15.58 31.32 -23.44
C LEU A 374 15.98 32.16 -22.22
N THR A 375 15.77 33.47 -22.29
CA THR A 375 15.98 34.38 -21.17
C THR A 375 14.69 35.07 -20.79
N ILE A 376 14.32 35.06 -19.52
CA ILE A 376 13.12 35.68 -18.95
C ILE A 376 13.59 36.76 -17.97
N PRO A 377 13.61 38.05 -18.34
CA PRO A 377 14.01 39.11 -17.43
C PRO A 377 13.03 39.28 -16.27
N LYS A 378 13.53 39.69 -15.11
CA LYS A 378 12.68 39.95 -13.93
C LYS A 378 11.57 40.95 -14.24
N GLY A 379 10.35 40.67 -13.78
CA GLY A 379 9.17 41.50 -13.98
C GLY A 379 8.60 41.45 -15.40
N LYS A 380 9.08 40.56 -16.28
CA LYS A 380 8.61 40.40 -17.65
C LYS A 380 7.76 39.15 -17.80
N THR A 381 6.79 39.24 -18.73
CA THR A 381 5.94 38.11 -19.14
C THR A 381 6.43 37.53 -20.44
N VAL A 382 6.80 36.23 -20.43
CA VAL A 382 7.17 35.46 -21.62
C VAL A 382 6.09 34.43 -21.91
N ALA A 383 5.52 34.49 -23.13
CA ALA A 383 4.51 33.55 -23.58
C ALA A 383 5.11 32.44 -24.47
N LEU A 384 4.83 31.19 -24.15
CA LEU A 384 5.16 30.02 -24.98
C LEU A 384 3.93 29.65 -25.81
N VAL A 385 4.06 29.67 -27.13
CA VAL A 385 2.99 29.31 -28.06
C VAL A 385 3.48 28.18 -28.99
N GLY A 386 2.56 27.38 -29.54
CA GLY A 386 2.91 26.28 -30.44
C GLY A 386 1.86 25.18 -30.40
N GLN A 387 2.00 24.19 -31.28
CA GLN A 387 1.09 23.06 -31.37
C GLN A 387 1.11 22.20 -30.08
N SER A 388 0.03 21.41 -29.85
CA SER A 388 0.02 20.43 -28.77
C SER A 388 1.15 19.42 -28.95
N GLY A 389 1.86 19.09 -27.85
CA GLY A 389 2.99 18.19 -27.89
C GLY A 389 4.32 18.80 -28.36
N SER A 390 4.42 20.11 -28.61
CA SER A 390 5.67 20.78 -29.02
C SER A 390 6.73 20.94 -27.92
N GLY A 391 6.42 20.57 -26.66
CA GLY A 391 7.38 20.65 -25.55
C GLY A 391 7.14 21.81 -24.56
N LYS A 392 6.11 22.63 -24.71
CA LYS A 392 5.82 23.81 -23.86
C LYS A 392 5.71 23.48 -22.36
N THR A 393 4.85 22.53 -22.00
CA THR A 393 4.67 22.10 -20.60
C THR A 393 5.94 21.45 -20.05
N THR A 394 6.68 20.70 -20.86
CA THR A 394 7.99 20.13 -20.46
C THR A 394 9.00 21.24 -20.11
N LEU A 395 9.01 22.33 -20.89
CA LEU A 395 9.87 23.48 -20.64
C LEU A 395 9.48 24.20 -19.34
N THR A 396 8.18 24.39 -19.10
CA THR A 396 7.71 25.02 -17.85
C THR A 396 7.96 24.14 -16.62
N ASP A 397 7.88 22.81 -16.75
CA ASP A 397 8.13 21.84 -15.66
C ASP A 397 9.60 21.79 -15.21
N MET A 398 10.53 22.25 -16.03
CA MET A 398 11.95 22.32 -15.65
C MET A 398 12.25 23.43 -14.66
N LEU A 399 11.47 24.53 -14.70
CA LEU A 399 11.71 25.68 -13.84
C LEU A 399 11.49 25.36 -12.34
N PRO A 400 10.39 24.66 -11.91
CA PRO A 400 10.24 24.20 -10.54
C PRO A 400 11.06 22.93 -10.25
N ARG A 401 11.93 22.55 -11.16
CA ARG A 401 12.77 21.36 -11.04
C ARG A 401 11.96 20.09 -10.79
N PHE A 402 10.89 19.88 -11.60
CA PHE A 402 10.18 18.58 -11.66
C PHE A 402 10.98 17.58 -12.47
N TYR A 403 11.83 18.09 -13.36
CA TYR A 403 12.81 17.36 -14.17
C TYR A 403 14.11 18.16 -14.23
N ASP A 404 15.25 17.49 -14.21
CA ASP A 404 16.54 18.10 -14.52
C ASP A 404 16.86 17.87 -16.01
N PRO A 405 17.41 18.86 -16.74
CA PRO A 405 17.83 18.69 -18.13
C PRO A 405 18.99 17.69 -18.25
N GLN A 406 18.97 16.88 -19.33
CA GLN A 406 20.07 15.96 -19.62
C GLN A 406 21.28 16.68 -20.22
N GLN A 407 21.05 17.76 -20.97
CA GLN A 407 22.11 18.64 -21.48
C GLN A 407 21.73 20.10 -21.20
N GLY A 408 22.73 20.94 -21.04
CA GLY A 408 22.54 22.34 -20.67
C GLY A 408 22.18 22.54 -19.21
N ARG A 409 21.64 23.71 -18.91
CA ARG A 409 21.29 24.12 -17.55
C ARG A 409 20.17 25.16 -17.53
N VAL A 410 19.42 25.18 -16.43
CA VAL A 410 18.50 26.26 -16.11
C VAL A 410 19.12 27.09 -15.02
N MET A 411 19.15 28.40 -15.20
CA MET A 411 19.82 29.32 -14.28
C MET A 411 18.82 30.33 -13.71
N LEU A 412 18.98 30.64 -12.44
CA LEU A 412 18.37 31.75 -11.76
C LEU A 412 19.49 32.77 -11.51
N ASP A 413 19.39 33.93 -12.17
CA ASP A 413 20.48 34.91 -12.32
C ASP A 413 21.71 34.23 -12.94
N ASP A 414 22.84 34.09 -12.21
CA ASP A 414 24.05 33.45 -12.68
C ASP A 414 24.27 32.05 -12.08
N THR A 415 23.32 31.53 -11.35
CA THR A 415 23.43 30.27 -10.59
C THR A 415 22.54 29.19 -11.18
N ASP A 416 23.08 27.99 -11.40
CA ASP A 416 22.32 26.83 -11.81
C ASP A 416 21.29 26.47 -10.72
N ILE A 417 20.03 26.22 -11.11
CA ILE A 417 18.96 25.88 -10.15
C ILE A 417 19.27 24.60 -9.37
N ARG A 418 20.16 23.74 -9.84
CA ARG A 418 20.61 22.53 -9.13
C ARG A 418 21.46 22.84 -7.89
N CYS A 419 21.96 24.06 -7.75
CA CYS A 419 22.70 24.52 -6.57
C CYS A 419 21.80 24.98 -5.41
N PHE A 420 20.50 25.10 -5.62
CA PHE A 420 19.52 25.46 -4.60
C PHE A 420 18.76 24.22 -4.10
N THR A 421 18.22 24.29 -2.86
CA THR A 421 17.25 23.28 -2.43
C THR A 421 15.99 23.37 -3.28
N THR A 422 15.34 22.24 -3.55
CA THR A 422 14.05 22.27 -4.27
C THR A 422 12.97 23.01 -3.49
N HIS A 423 13.05 23.01 -2.17
CA HIS A 423 12.17 23.77 -1.29
C HIS A 423 12.31 25.28 -1.55
N ASP A 424 13.51 25.84 -1.39
CA ASP A 424 13.74 27.29 -1.55
C ASP A 424 13.42 27.75 -2.98
N LEU A 425 13.78 26.92 -3.98
CA LEU A 425 13.48 27.20 -5.39
C LEU A 425 11.98 27.28 -5.64
N ARG A 426 11.20 26.33 -5.13
CA ARG A 426 9.74 26.27 -5.31
C ARG A 426 9.01 27.32 -4.48
N ASP A 427 9.61 27.80 -3.40
CA ASP A 427 9.06 28.90 -2.62
C ASP A 427 9.03 30.22 -3.40
N LEU A 428 9.97 30.44 -4.30
CA LEU A 428 9.94 31.58 -5.22
C LEU A 428 8.86 31.48 -6.31
N MET A 429 8.21 30.32 -6.48
CA MET A 429 7.35 30.04 -7.62
C MET A 429 5.90 29.83 -7.22
N GLY A 430 4.99 30.32 -8.03
CA GLY A 430 3.56 30.01 -8.02
C GLY A 430 3.17 29.33 -9.31
N ILE A 431 2.46 28.22 -9.22
CA ILE A 431 2.05 27.42 -10.38
C ILE A 431 0.52 27.42 -10.46
N VAL A 432 0.00 27.77 -11.62
CA VAL A 432 -1.43 27.63 -11.97
C VAL A 432 -1.51 26.66 -13.14
N CYS A 433 -2.03 25.46 -12.89
CA CYS A 433 -2.12 24.38 -13.88
C CYS A 433 -3.37 24.52 -14.75
N GLN A 434 -3.35 23.90 -15.93
CA GLN A 434 -4.46 23.78 -16.86
C GLN A 434 -5.70 23.15 -16.18
N GLU A 435 -5.52 22.02 -15.49
CA GLU A 435 -6.54 21.43 -14.63
C GLU A 435 -6.22 21.73 -13.17
N PRO A 436 -7.00 22.59 -12.51
CA PRO A 436 -6.74 22.94 -11.11
C PRO A 436 -7.00 21.75 -10.19
N VAL A 437 -5.97 21.33 -9.48
CA VAL A 437 -6.07 20.27 -8.47
C VAL A 437 -6.47 20.89 -7.14
N LEU A 438 -7.67 20.52 -6.66
CA LEU A 438 -8.18 20.85 -5.34
C LEU A 438 -8.31 19.60 -4.49
N PHE A 439 -8.05 19.75 -3.20
CA PHE A 439 -8.13 18.66 -2.23
C PHE A 439 -9.54 18.59 -1.62
N ASN A 440 -9.95 17.40 -1.18
CA ASN A 440 -11.20 17.19 -0.48
C ASN A 440 -11.11 17.77 0.95
N ASP A 441 -11.18 19.08 1.02
CA ASP A 441 -11.04 19.88 2.23
C ASP A 441 -11.89 21.16 2.09
N THR A 442 -11.84 22.06 3.07
CA THR A 442 -12.53 23.34 3.02
C THR A 442 -11.98 24.24 1.92
N VAL A 443 -12.76 25.22 1.50
CA VAL A 443 -12.30 26.31 0.60
C VAL A 443 -11.11 27.02 1.22
N TYR A 444 -11.17 27.34 2.51
CA TYR A 444 -10.09 27.98 3.26
C TYR A 444 -8.78 27.21 3.18
N HIS A 445 -8.79 25.92 3.51
CA HIS A 445 -7.58 25.08 3.43
C HIS A 445 -7.06 24.91 2.01
N ASN A 446 -7.93 24.91 1.01
CA ASN A 446 -7.51 24.90 -0.38
C ASN A 446 -6.82 26.19 -0.81
N ILE A 447 -7.25 27.35 -0.34
CA ILE A 447 -6.59 28.64 -0.61
C ILE A 447 -5.25 28.74 0.14
N THR A 448 -5.21 28.32 1.42
CA THR A 448 -4.01 28.39 2.27
C THR A 448 -3.02 27.25 2.05
N PHE A 449 -3.28 26.30 1.16
CA PHE A 449 -2.48 25.08 0.94
C PHE A 449 -0.99 25.34 0.65
N GLY A 450 -0.65 26.51 0.05
CA GLY A 450 0.72 26.85 -0.33
C GLY A 450 1.49 27.70 0.68
N VAL A 451 0.95 27.91 1.89
CA VAL A 451 1.55 28.77 2.93
C VAL A 451 1.57 28.07 4.28
N ASP A 452 2.55 28.42 5.11
CA ASP A 452 2.65 27.92 6.49
C ASP A 452 1.80 28.79 7.42
N THR A 453 0.60 28.34 7.72
CA THR A 453 -0.34 29.05 8.61
C THR A 453 0.06 29.05 10.09
N THR A 454 1.14 28.38 10.48
CA THR A 454 1.69 28.45 11.85
C THR A 454 2.49 29.72 12.08
N GLN A 455 2.94 30.38 11.00
CA GLN A 455 3.63 31.67 11.03
C GLN A 455 2.62 32.83 10.95
N PRO A 456 3.02 34.03 11.38
CA PRO A 456 2.17 35.23 11.23
C PRO A 456 1.82 35.51 9.77
N ALA A 457 0.57 35.82 9.50
CA ALA A 457 0.14 36.23 8.16
C ALA A 457 0.77 37.58 7.75
N PRO A 458 0.89 37.86 6.44
CA PRO A 458 1.44 39.14 5.94
C PRO A 458 0.68 40.35 6.47
N ASN A 459 1.38 41.47 6.64
CA ASN A 459 0.80 42.78 6.99
C ASN A 459 0.00 42.81 8.32
N GLY A 460 0.21 41.89 9.23
CA GLY A 460 -0.46 41.83 10.53
C GLY A 460 -1.94 41.42 10.46
N MET A 461 -2.39 40.89 9.33
CA MET A 461 -3.72 40.31 9.15
C MET A 461 -3.82 38.93 9.81
N SER A 462 -5.04 38.43 9.97
CA SER A 462 -5.25 36.99 10.19
C SER A 462 -5.16 36.23 8.87
N TRP A 463 -4.85 34.92 8.92
CA TRP A 463 -4.84 34.08 7.73
C TRP A 463 -6.22 33.99 7.06
N GLN A 464 -7.31 34.16 7.82
CA GLN A 464 -8.65 34.21 7.29
C GLN A 464 -8.84 35.49 6.43
N GLU A 465 -8.45 36.65 6.94
CA GLU A 465 -8.52 37.91 6.19
C GLU A 465 -7.63 37.89 4.95
N ALA A 466 -6.42 37.32 5.05
CA ALA A 466 -5.52 37.17 3.92
C ALA A 466 -6.09 36.23 2.83
N ALA A 467 -6.72 35.12 3.21
CA ALA A 467 -7.42 34.23 2.28
C ALA A 467 -8.63 34.91 1.62
N GLU A 468 -9.41 35.69 2.37
CA GLU A 468 -10.53 36.48 1.81
C GLU A 468 -10.04 37.52 0.82
N GLN A 469 -8.96 38.23 1.13
CA GLN A 469 -8.36 39.21 0.23
C GLN A 469 -7.87 38.56 -1.06
N ALA A 470 -7.17 37.41 -0.96
CA ALA A 470 -6.71 36.64 -2.12
C ALA A 470 -7.91 36.17 -2.98
N ALA A 471 -8.99 35.73 -2.34
CA ALA A 471 -10.21 35.32 -3.03
C ALA A 471 -10.91 36.47 -3.73
N ARG A 472 -10.91 37.68 -3.15
CA ARG A 472 -11.45 38.90 -3.79
C ARG A 472 -10.65 39.25 -5.05
N ILE A 473 -9.33 39.25 -4.97
CA ILE A 473 -8.46 39.54 -6.12
C ILE A 473 -8.67 38.49 -7.23
N ALA A 474 -8.91 37.21 -6.85
CA ALA A 474 -9.19 36.11 -7.77
C ALA A 474 -10.64 36.05 -8.28
N ASN A 475 -11.49 37.04 -8.00
CA ASN A 475 -12.92 37.02 -8.30
C ASN A 475 -13.65 35.80 -7.75
N ALA A 476 -13.19 35.24 -6.61
CA ALA A 476 -13.74 34.03 -5.99
C ALA A 476 -14.63 34.29 -4.78
N HIS A 477 -14.48 35.43 -4.11
CA HIS A 477 -15.12 35.74 -2.85
C HIS A 477 -16.65 35.61 -2.89
N ASP A 478 -17.29 36.13 -3.95
CA ASP A 478 -18.75 36.25 -4.02
C ASP A 478 -19.38 34.85 -4.07
N PHE A 479 -18.93 33.98 -4.97
CA PHE A 479 -19.45 32.60 -5.03
C PHE A 479 -19.12 31.77 -3.77
N ILE A 480 -17.99 32.06 -3.08
CA ILE A 480 -17.66 31.37 -1.81
C ILE A 480 -18.68 31.77 -0.74
N ARG A 481 -19.07 33.04 -0.64
CA ARG A 481 -20.08 33.52 0.31
C ARG A 481 -21.47 32.93 0.07
N GLU A 482 -21.80 32.60 -1.16
CA GLU A 482 -23.06 31.94 -1.53
C GLU A 482 -23.09 30.45 -1.15
N MET A 483 -21.95 29.85 -0.80
CA MET A 483 -21.90 28.46 -0.32
C MET A 483 -22.48 28.31 1.10
N PRO A 484 -23.04 27.16 1.45
CA PRO A 484 -23.73 26.96 2.74
C PRO A 484 -22.89 27.33 3.97
N GLU A 485 -21.58 27.05 3.95
CA GLU A 485 -20.66 27.31 5.06
C GLU A 485 -19.55 28.30 4.65
N GLY A 486 -19.71 29.01 3.53
CA GLY A 486 -18.74 29.97 3.03
C GLY A 486 -17.34 29.34 2.86
N TYR A 487 -16.32 29.93 3.47
CA TYR A 487 -14.94 29.46 3.42
C TYR A 487 -14.71 28.09 4.09
N GLU A 488 -15.58 27.67 5.01
CA GLU A 488 -15.52 26.36 5.67
C GLU A 488 -16.24 25.26 4.87
N THR A 489 -16.81 25.58 3.73
CA THR A 489 -17.49 24.59 2.88
C THR A 489 -16.48 23.57 2.33
N VAL A 490 -16.74 22.28 2.57
CA VAL A 490 -15.97 21.17 2.00
C VAL A 490 -16.37 20.94 0.54
N ILE A 491 -15.40 21.04 -0.37
CA ILE A 491 -15.64 21.08 -1.83
C ILE A 491 -15.69 19.72 -2.52
N GLY A 492 -15.50 18.63 -1.76
CA GLY A 492 -15.52 17.25 -2.28
C GLY A 492 -14.26 16.87 -3.06
N ASP A 493 -14.22 15.61 -3.51
CA ASP A 493 -13.06 15.08 -4.21
C ASP A 493 -12.77 15.87 -5.49
N ARG A 494 -11.53 16.39 -5.60
CA ARG A 494 -11.06 17.23 -6.71
C ARG A 494 -11.95 18.45 -6.99
N GLY A 495 -12.66 18.95 -5.98
CA GLY A 495 -13.59 20.06 -6.15
C GLY A 495 -14.80 19.70 -7.02
N SER A 496 -15.32 18.48 -6.92
CA SER A 496 -16.43 17.96 -7.74
C SER A 496 -17.74 18.76 -7.59
N ARG A 497 -17.86 19.54 -6.51
CA ARG A 497 -19.02 20.41 -6.25
C ARG A 497 -18.91 21.78 -6.91
N LEU A 498 -17.79 22.07 -7.58
CA LEU A 498 -17.48 23.37 -8.18
C LEU A 498 -17.52 23.31 -9.71
N SER A 499 -17.89 24.42 -10.34
CA SER A 499 -17.71 24.60 -11.79
C SER A 499 -16.23 24.69 -12.17
N GLY A 500 -15.89 24.50 -13.44
CA GLY A 500 -14.51 24.64 -13.94
C GLY A 500 -13.90 26.00 -13.60
N GLY A 501 -14.65 27.08 -13.85
CA GLY A 501 -14.22 28.44 -13.55
C GLY A 501 -14.07 28.73 -12.06
N GLN A 502 -14.93 28.15 -11.20
CA GLN A 502 -14.79 28.26 -9.74
C GLN A 502 -13.51 27.56 -9.25
N ARG A 503 -13.23 26.33 -9.74
CA ARG A 503 -11.98 25.62 -9.42
C ARG A 503 -10.75 26.44 -9.81
N GLN A 504 -10.77 27.02 -11.02
CA GLN A 504 -9.66 27.83 -11.53
C GLN A 504 -9.42 29.06 -10.66
N ARG A 505 -10.49 29.79 -10.31
CA ARG A 505 -10.39 30.98 -9.44
C ARG A 505 -9.87 30.66 -8.04
N LEU A 506 -10.19 29.48 -7.47
CA LEU A 506 -9.58 29.03 -6.21
C LEU A 506 -8.09 28.72 -6.36
N SER A 507 -7.68 28.12 -7.48
CA SER A 507 -6.25 27.87 -7.78
C SER A 507 -5.47 29.18 -7.92
N ILE A 508 -6.08 30.20 -8.56
CA ILE A 508 -5.52 31.54 -8.67
C ILE A 508 -5.44 32.20 -7.28
N ALA A 509 -6.48 32.12 -6.45
CA ALA A 509 -6.46 32.62 -5.07
C ALA A 509 -5.32 32.02 -4.24
N ARG A 510 -5.05 30.71 -4.38
CA ARG A 510 -3.91 30.04 -3.78
C ARG A 510 -2.58 30.66 -4.21
N ALA A 511 -2.41 30.93 -5.49
CA ALA A 511 -1.21 31.57 -6.03
C ALA A 511 -1.06 33.03 -5.57
N ILE A 512 -2.16 33.78 -5.49
CA ILE A 512 -2.17 35.16 -4.97
C ILE A 512 -1.76 35.20 -3.50
N LEU A 513 -2.31 34.30 -2.68
CA LEU A 513 -1.98 34.22 -1.25
C LEU A 513 -0.51 33.93 -1.00
N LYS A 514 0.07 33.01 -1.77
CA LYS A 514 1.50 32.68 -1.70
C LYS A 514 2.40 33.85 -2.09
N ASN A 515 1.93 34.74 -2.97
CA ASN A 515 2.60 35.94 -3.43
C ASN A 515 4.03 35.74 -3.96
N PRO A 516 4.27 34.79 -4.87
CA PRO A 516 5.62 34.46 -5.36
C PRO A 516 6.14 35.49 -6.37
N PRO A 517 7.47 35.73 -6.46
CA PRO A 517 8.06 36.61 -7.48
C PRO A 517 8.05 36.01 -8.90
N VAL A 518 7.93 34.70 -9.03
CA VAL A 518 7.90 33.98 -10.32
C VAL A 518 6.58 33.23 -10.46
N LEU A 519 5.93 33.34 -11.62
CA LEU A 519 4.70 32.65 -11.96
C LEU A 519 4.89 31.71 -13.14
N ILE A 520 4.33 30.53 -13.04
CA ILE A 520 4.21 29.56 -14.12
C ILE A 520 2.72 29.31 -14.35
N LEU A 521 2.24 29.67 -15.54
CA LEU A 521 0.83 29.55 -15.90
C LEU A 521 0.71 28.58 -17.08
N ASP A 522 -0.03 27.48 -16.90
CA ASP A 522 -0.29 26.52 -17.96
C ASP A 522 -1.79 26.55 -18.32
N GLU A 523 -2.12 27.09 -19.50
CA GLU A 523 -3.44 27.12 -20.16
C GLU A 523 -4.66 27.26 -19.23
N ALA A 524 -4.69 28.30 -18.40
CA ALA A 524 -5.65 28.43 -17.30
C ALA A 524 -7.13 28.67 -17.71
N THR A 525 -7.50 28.70 -19.00
CA THR A 525 -8.84 29.11 -19.47
C THR A 525 -9.53 28.16 -20.45
N SER A 526 -8.95 27.00 -20.75
CA SER A 526 -9.56 26.01 -21.65
C SER A 526 -10.84 25.41 -21.04
N ALA A 527 -11.90 25.34 -21.84
CA ALA A 527 -13.21 24.74 -21.49
C ALA A 527 -14.07 25.50 -20.46
N LEU A 528 -13.96 26.83 -20.38
CA LEU A 528 -14.82 27.67 -19.54
C LEU A 528 -15.92 28.31 -20.40
N ASP A 529 -17.06 28.62 -19.78
CA ASP A 529 -18.08 29.52 -20.35
C ASP A 529 -17.56 30.97 -20.40
N SER A 530 -18.08 31.78 -21.31
CA SER A 530 -17.57 33.16 -21.60
C SER A 530 -17.54 34.08 -20.39
N GLU A 531 -18.50 33.99 -19.46
CA GLU A 531 -18.53 34.78 -18.26
C GLU A 531 -17.45 34.37 -17.25
N SER A 532 -17.36 33.07 -16.98
CA SER A 532 -16.29 32.51 -16.13
C SER A 532 -14.90 32.76 -16.72
N GLU A 533 -14.74 32.68 -18.02
CA GLU A 533 -13.49 32.98 -18.73
C GLU A 533 -13.02 34.40 -18.46
N LYS A 534 -13.93 35.39 -18.60
CA LYS A 534 -13.62 36.81 -18.34
C LYS A 534 -13.14 37.02 -16.91
N LEU A 535 -13.84 36.46 -15.92
CA LEU A 535 -13.48 36.59 -14.51
C LEU A 535 -12.13 35.94 -14.20
N VAL A 536 -11.83 34.80 -14.82
CA VAL A 536 -10.53 34.09 -14.68
C VAL A 536 -9.42 34.91 -15.34
N GLN A 537 -9.66 35.47 -16.54
CA GLN A 537 -8.69 36.32 -17.25
C GLN A 537 -8.32 37.57 -16.45
N GLU A 538 -9.31 38.29 -15.92
CA GLU A 538 -9.08 39.44 -15.04
C GLU A 538 -8.28 39.07 -13.78
N ALA A 539 -8.55 37.91 -13.19
CA ALA A 539 -7.82 37.41 -12.03
C ALA A 539 -6.36 37.09 -12.38
N LEU A 540 -6.10 36.47 -13.55
CA LEU A 540 -4.76 36.19 -14.04
C LEU A 540 -3.97 37.47 -14.32
N GLU A 541 -4.59 38.49 -14.96
CA GLU A 541 -3.94 39.79 -15.23
C GLU A 541 -3.51 40.48 -13.92
N ARG A 542 -4.37 40.44 -12.88
CA ARG A 542 -4.02 40.97 -11.55
C ARG A 542 -2.91 40.15 -10.90
N LEU A 543 -2.92 38.80 -11.08
CA LEU A 543 -1.88 37.91 -10.55
C LEU A 543 -0.53 38.18 -11.24
N MET A 544 -0.49 38.38 -12.55
CA MET A 544 0.74 38.60 -13.32
C MET A 544 1.42 39.95 -13.07
N LYS A 545 0.66 40.95 -12.61
CA LYS A 545 1.17 42.32 -12.42
C LYS A 545 2.37 42.34 -11.50
N ASP A 546 3.44 43.01 -11.95
CA ASP A 546 4.72 43.19 -11.23
C ASP A 546 5.47 41.89 -10.90
N ARG A 547 5.19 40.79 -11.62
CA ARG A 547 5.84 39.48 -11.44
C ARG A 547 6.49 39.00 -12.72
N THR A 548 7.51 38.13 -12.54
CA THR A 548 8.12 37.44 -13.67
C THR A 548 7.26 36.24 -14.05
N THR A 549 6.73 36.20 -15.27
CA THR A 549 5.76 35.19 -15.66
C THR A 549 6.20 34.40 -16.87
N LEU A 550 6.17 33.08 -16.77
CA LEU A 550 6.26 32.16 -17.90
C LEU A 550 4.87 31.55 -18.12
N VAL A 551 4.25 31.85 -19.26
CA VAL A 551 2.88 31.40 -19.56
C VAL A 551 2.84 30.53 -20.79
N VAL A 552 2.25 29.34 -20.70
CA VAL A 552 1.84 28.53 -21.85
C VAL A 552 0.50 29.08 -22.33
N ALA A 553 0.50 29.75 -23.45
CA ALA A 553 -0.67 30.48 -23.92
C ALA A 553 -1.33 29.77 -25.11
N HIS A 554 -2.63 29.54 -24.97
CA HIS A 554 -3.51 29.03 -26.01
C HIS A 554 -4.58 30.05 -26.45
N ARG A 555 -4.62 31.24 -25.80
CA ARG A 555 -5.57 32.32 -26.10
C ARG A 555 -4.84 33.57 -26.58
N LEU A 556 -5.35 34.15 -27.64
CA LEU A 556 -4.80 35.37 -28.25
C LEU A 556 -4.77 36.56 -27.27
N SER A 557 -5.74 36.67 -26.36
CA SER A 557 -5.79 37.73 -25.34
C SER A 557 -4.58 37.68 -24.40
N THR A 558 -4.18 36.49 -23.97
CA THR A 558 -3.02 36.33 -23.10
C THR A 558 -1.70 36.57 -23.86
N ILE A 559 -1.65 36.17 -25.15
CA ILE A 559 -0.46 36.30 -25.99
C ILE A 559 -0.14 37.75 -26.32
N LYS A 560 -1.17 38.54 -26.65
CA LYS A 560 -1.01 39.96 -27.10
C LYS A 560 -0.34 40.87 -26.07
N HIS A 561 -0.50 40.56 -24.78
CA HIS A 561 0.00 41.39 -23.68
C HIS A 561 1.36 40.90 -23.14
N ALA A 562 1.94 39.84 -23.72
CA ALA A 562 3.25 39.36 -23.31
C ALA A 562 4.37 40.28 -23.80
N ASP A 563 5.38 40.52 -22.94
CA ASP A 563 6.57 41.28 -23.31
C ASP A 563 7.40 40.58 -24.40
N MET A 564 7.38 39.23 -24.41
CA MET A 564 8.02 38.41 -25.40
C MET A 564 7.21 37.14 -25.65
N ILE A 565 7.08 36.76 -26.92
CA ILE A 565 6.45 35.54 -27.37
C ILE A 565 7.53 34.63 -27.95
N CYS A 566 7.53 33.37 -27.54
CA CYS A 566 8.41 32.32 -28.08
C CYS A 566 7.56 31.23 -28.74
N VAL A 567 7.75 30.99 -30.00
CA VAL A 567 7.09 29.92 -30.73
C VAL A 567 7.90 28.64 -30.61
N VAL A 568 7.28 27.63 -29.99
CA VAL A 568 7.88 26.29 -29.82
C VAL A 568 7.34 25.35 -30.86
N HIS A 569 8.22 24.82 -31.68
CA HIS A 569 7.91 23.83 -32.73
C HIS A 569 8.91 22.68 -32.66
N GLU A 570 8.41 21.44 -32.59
CA GLU A 570 9.22 20.21 -32.48
C GLU A 570 10.37 20.31 -31.48
N GLY A 571 10.09 20.83 -30.29
CA GLY A 571 11.07 20.93 -29.20
C GLY A 571 12.10 22.06 -29.31
N GLN A 572 11.95 22.97 -30.28
CA GLN A 572 12.84 24.11 -30.51
C GLN A 572 12.09 25.45 -30.46
N ILE A 573 12.76 26.55 -30.09
CA ILE A 573 12.22 27.89 -30.22
C ILE A 573 12.57 28.41 -31.63
N VAL A 574 11.56 28.47 -32.51
CA VAL A 574 11.74 28.82 -33.92
C VAL A 574 11.55 30.34 -34.19
N GLU A 575 10.72 31.01 -33.39
CA GLU A 575 10.46 32.46 -33.52
C GLU A 575 10.42 33.12 -32.15
N ARG A 576 10.88 34.39 -32.08
CA ARG A 576 10.85 35.24 -30.88
C ARG A 576 10.54 36.68 -31.26
N GLY A 577 9.69 37.34 -30.49
CA GLY A 577 9.39 38.76 -30.69
C GLY A 577 8.13 39.19 -29.94
N THR A 578 7.67 40.39 -30.21
CA THR A 578 6.36 40.86 -29.77
C THR A 578 5.26 40.36 -30.69
N HIS A 579 3.99 40.54 -30.32
CA HIS A 579 2.86 40.17 -31.17
C HIS A 579 2.94 40.81 -32.56
N ASP A 580 3.21 42.12 -32.62
CA ASP A 580 3.24 42.87 -33.88
C ASP A 580 4.41 42.43 -34.77
N ASP A 581 5.60 42.23 -34.20
CA ASP A 581 6.79 41.75 -34.90
C ASP A 581 6.56 40.39 -35.56
N LEU A 582 6.04 39.43 -34.77
CA LEU A 582 5.83 38.06 -35.21
C LEU A 582 4.67 37.92 -36.21
N TYR A 583 3.63 38.75 -36.02
CA TYR A 583 2.50 38.76 -36.97
C TYR A 583 2.92 39.32 -38.32
N ALA A 584 3.76 40.37 -38.35
CA ALA A 584 4.34 40.96 -39.57
C ALA A 584 5.29 40.01 -40.30
N LEU A 585 5.94 39.09 -39.58
CA LEU A 585 6.89 38.10 -40.16
C LEU A 585 6.19 37.05 -41.05
N GLY A 586 4.88 36.82 -40.84
CA GLY A 586 4.12 35.84 -41.64
C GLY A 586 4.52 34.37 -41.42
N GLY A 587 5.18 34.05 -40.31
CA GLY A 587 5.76 32.76 -40.01
C GLY A 587 4.82 31.75 -39.33
N TYR A 588 5.39 30.94 -38.42
CA TYR A 588 4.63 29.96 -37.62
C TYR A 588 3.63 30.65 -36.69
N TYR A 589 4.01 31.79 -36.09
CA TYR A 589 3.15 32.56 -35.20
C TYR A 589 1.87 33.03 -35.90
N THR A 590 1.99 33.62 -37.08
CA THR A 590 0.84 34.11 -37.86
C THR A 590 -0.13 32.99 -38.16
N LYS A 591 0.38 31.80 -38.59
CA LYS A 591 -0.46 30.63 -38.84
C LYS A 591 -1.22 30.17 -37.63
N LEU A 592 -0.60 30.23 -36.41
CA LEU A 592 -1.25 29.86 -35.17
C LEU A 592 -2.36 30.85 -34.76
N VAL A 593 -2.13 32.15 -34.99
CA VAL A 593 -3.11 33.20 -34.72
C VAL A 593 -4.30 33.12 -35.69
N ASP A 594 -4.04 32.91 -36.98
CA ASP A 594 -5.10 32.82 -37.99
C ASP A 594 -6.00 31.58 -37.79
N MET A 595 -5.47 30.49 -37.22
CA MET A 595 -6.27 29.32 -36.85
C MET A 595 -7.16 29.56 -35.62
N GLN A 596 -6.90 30.59 -34.83
CA GLN A 596 -7.66 30.93 -33.61
C GLN A 596 -8.71 32.03 -33.81
N GLN A 597 -8.66 32.73 -34.93
CA GLN A 597 -9.67 33.67 -35.39
C GLN A 597 -10.77 32.94 -36.18
#